data_7148efb59887ad44ed65065e59a4e768
#
_entry.id   7148efb59887ad44ed65065e59a4e768
#
_cell.length_a   1.000
_cell.length_b   1.000
_cell.length_c   1.000
_cell.angle_alpha   90.00
_cell.angle_beta   90.00
_cell.angle_gamma   90.00
#
_symmetry.space_group_name_H-M   'P 1'
#
loop_
_entity.id
_entity.type
_entity.pdbx_description
1 polymer ?
#
loop_
_entity_poly.entity_id
_entity_poly.type
_entity_poly.pdbx_seq_one_letter_code
_entity_poly.pdbx_strand_id
1 'polypeptide(L)'
;MKVLIALSGGVDSSMSAKILLDAGFSVIGCYMMLHDKPNYHEKNIANVQKVGDFLGIKTQILNLKEQFKHDVYDLFVSSYAKGITPNPCAHCNRLIKFGALWEFAKKNGCQKIATGHYARIENGLLKAAVDKSKDQSYFLSNIEPAVLSHIIFPLGDKLKKDIKANAAKFPQIAELATQKESSEICFVENSYTEILARHFNTQMRGVVRDSTGRAIGEHDGYMNYTIGKRKGFRVHGAHEPHFVTAINPENNEISVGLKKELEKTSFETLNFNNFTNETSFKCFVKIRYKSEPVPCVVRQNGRGGVFVELLRPASAIASGQLACFYDEQARVLASGFIA
;
A
#
# COMPACT_ATOMS: atom_id res chain seq x y z
N MET A 1 -13.84 15.19 22.28
CA MET A 1 -13.26 13.87 21.95
C MET A 1 -11.78 14.05 21.64
N LYS A 2 -10.93 13.17 22.16
CA LYS A 2 -9.47 13.24 21.99
C LYS A 2 -9.02 12.34 20.85
N VAL A 3 -8.22 12.88 19.92
CA VAL A 3 -7.76 12.21 18.71
C VAL A 3 -6.24 12.23 18.63
N LEU A 4 -5.62 11.11 18.33
CA LEU A 4 -4.20 11.04 17.98
C LEU A 4 -4.06 11.06 16.47
N ILE A 5 -3.35 12.08 15.93
CA ILE A 5 -3.05 12.17 14.50
C ILE A 5 -1.64 11.72 14.19
N ALA A 6 -1.49 10.85 13.20
CA ALA A 6 -0.18 10.52 12.62
C ALA A 6 0.36 11.71 11.84
N LEU A 7 1.44 12.32 12.30
CA LEU A 7 2.15 13.40 11.62
C LEU A 7 3.39 12.86 10.93
N SER A 8 3.48 13.03 9.62
CA SER A 8 4.64 12.62 8.81
C SER A 8 5.62 13.77 8.53
N GLY A 9 5.29 14.99 8.91
CA GLY A 9 6.01 16.19 8.52
C GLY A 9 5.66 16.72 7.12
N GLY A 10 4.66 16.12 6.45
CA GLY A 10 4.18 16.54 5.14
C GLY A 10 2.84 17.29 5.22
N VAL A 11 2.46 17.96 4.13
CA VAL A 11 1.28 18.85 4.03
C VAL A 11 -0.02 18.15 4.40
N ASP A 12 -0.22 16.89 3.99
CA ASP A 12 -1.49 16.17 4.21
C ASP A 12 -1.75 15.92 5.68
N SER A 13 -0.77 15.40 6.40
CA SER A 13 -0.90 15.13 7.84
C SER A 13 -1.05 16.43 8.65
N SER A 14 -0.36 17.49 8.26
CA SER A 14 -0.43 18.80 8.91
C SER A 14 -1.80 19.44 8.74
N MET A 15 -2.34 19.46 7.52
CA MET A 15 -3.67 19.96 7.25
C MET A 15 -4.77 19.10 7.87
N SER A 16 -4.56 17.78 7.98
CA SER A 16 -5.47 16.89 8.70
C SER A 16 -5.56 17.26 10.19
N ALA A 17 -4.43 17.57 10.84
CA ALA A 17 -4.41 18.03 12.23
C ALA A 17 -5.18 19.33 12.39
N LYS A 18 -4.97 20.31 11.47
CA LYS A 18 -5.70 21.57 11.47
C LYS A 18 -7.21 21.37 11.33
N ILE A 19 -7.64 20.54 10.36
CA ILE A 19 -9.06 20.25 10.11
C ILE A 19 -9.72 19.65 11.38
N LEU A 20 -9.01 18.76 12.08
CA LEU A 20 -9.52 18.17 13.32
C LEU A 20 -9.67 19.22 14.44
N LEU A 21 -8.71 20.14 14.58
CA LEU A 21 -8.80 21.23 15.56
C LEU A 21 -9.95 22.18 15.22
N ASP A 22 -10.09 22.57 13.95
CA ASP A 22 -11.19 23.44 13.48
C ASP A 22 -12.57 22.78 13.71
N ALA A 23 -12.62 21.43 13.70
CA ALA A 23 -13.82 20.67 14.04
C ALA A 23 -14.02 20.46 15.55
N GLY A 24 -13.20 21.08 16.42
CA GLY A 24 -13.35 21.06 17.88
C GLY A 24 -12.82 19.80 18.57
N PHE A 25 -11.99 18.99 17.91
CA PHE A 25 -11.34 17.85 18.57
C PHE A 25 -10.14 18.31 19.41
N SER A 26 -9.89 17.62 20.52
CA SER A 26 -8.61 17.69 21.23
C SER A 26 -7.60 16.80 20.51
N VAL A 27 -6.53 17.39 19.97
CA VAL A 27 -5.59 16.70 19.09
C VAL A 27 -4.22 16.51 19.73
N ILE A 28 -3.65 15.32 19.62
CA ILE A 28 -2.24 15.03 19.90
C ILE A 28 -1.59 14.57 18.60
N GLY A 29 -0.45 15.16 18.23
CA GLY A 29 0.37 14.72 17.09
C GLY A 29 1.31 13.58 17.49
N CYS A 30 1.49 12.60 16.60
CA CYS A 30 2.45 11.51 16.77
C CYS A 30 3.27 11.30 15.50
N TYR A 31 4.58 11.40 15.61
CA TYR A 31 5.52 11.01 14.57
C TYR A 31 5.99 9.57 14.81
N MET A 32 5.88 8.71 13.81
CA MET A 32 6.38 7.33 13.87
C MET A 32 7.76 7.22 13.24
N MET A 33 8.76 6.78 14.01
CA MET A 33 10.08 6.39 13.48
C MET A 33 10.02 4.95 13.02
N LEU A 34 10.08 4.72 11.70
CA LEU A 34 9.83 3.39 11.10
C LEU A 34 11.07 2.70 10.54
N HIS A 35 12.16 3.43 10.26
CA HIS A 35 13.36 2.87 9.61
C HIS A 35 14.60 3.70 9.97
N ASP A 36 15.79 3.23 9.59
CA ASP A 36 17.07 3.89 9.90
C ASP A 36 17.67 4.66 8.71
N LYS A 37 16.84 5.23 7.84
CA LYS A 37 17.32 6.05 6.73
C LYS A 37 18.02 7.29 7.28
N PRO A 38 19.30 7.55 6.92
CA PRO A 38 20.08 8.69 7.42
C PRO A 38 19.38 10.03 7.16
N ASN A 39 19.42 10.94 8.13
CA ASN A 39 18.89 12.32 8.05
C ASN A 39 17.39 12.44 7.74
N TYR A 40 16.70 11.31 7.53
CA TYR A 40 15.27 11.33 7.17
C TYR A 40 14.39 11.74 8.37
N HIS A 41 14.62 11.16 9.53
CA HIS A 41 13.79 11.42 10.70
C HIS A 41 14.02 12.80 11.27
N GLU A 42 15.24 13.31 11.28
CA GLU A 42 15.59 14.63 11.83
C GLU A 42 14.79 15.75 11.17
N LYS A 43 14.81 15.79 9.83
CA LYS A 43 14.03 16.76 9.05
C LYS A 43 12.53 16.65 9.31
N ASN A 44 12.00 15.43 9.32
CA ASN A 44 10.56 15.23 9.50
C ASN A 44 10.12 15.53 10.94
N ILE A 45 10.93 15.22 11.95
CA ILE A 45 10.70 15.58 13.35
C ILE A 45 10.68 17.10 13.51
N ALA A 46 11.63 17.83 12.89
CA ALA A 46 11.63 19.28 12.89
C ALA A 46 10.35 19.87 12.27
N ASN A 47 9.89 19.31 11.14
CA ASN A 47 8.63 19.72 10.53
C ASN A 47 7.43 19.42 11.43
N VAL A 48 7.40 18.26 12.08
CA VAL A 48 6.33 17.89 13.02
C VAL A 48 6.30 18.83 14.21
N GLN A 49 7.48 19.23 14.73
CA GLN A 49 7.57 20.21 15.81
C GLN A 49 7.03 21.57 15.36
N LYS A 50 7.44 22.10 14.20
CA LYS A 50 6.88 23.34 13.64
C LYS A 50 5.35 23.28 13.50
N VAL A 51 4.82 22.16 13.04
CA VAL A 51 3.36 21.96 12.94
C VAL A 51 2.71 21.94 14.30
N GLY A 52 3.33 21.30 15.30
CA GLY A 52 2.88 21.28 16.68
C GLY A 52 2.80 22.68 17.27
N ASP A 53 3.86 23.48 17.12
CA ASP A 53 3.95 24.85 17.61
C ASP A 53 2.91 25.75 16.90
N PHE A 54 2.78 25.64 15.58
CA PHE A 54 1.79 26.39 14.80
C PHE A 54 0.35 26.10 15.22
N LEU A 55 0.04 24.83 15.49
CA LEU A 55 -1.31 24.40 15.84
C LEU A 55 -1.59 24.44 17.36
N GLY A 56 -0.57 24.69 18.19
CA GLY A 56 -0.71 24.65 19.63
C GLY A 56 -1.00 23.25 20.19
N ILE A 57 -0.54 22.19 19.52
CA ILE A 57 -0.77 20.81 19.93
C ILE A 57 0.51 20.15 20.44
N LYS A 58 0.36 19.25 21.42
CA LYS A 58 1.45 18.39 21.88
C LYS A 58 1.81 17.39 20.78
N THR A 59 3.10 17.26 20.49
CA THR A 59 3.65 16.25 19.59
C THR A 59 4.45 15.22 20.37
N GLN A 60 4.43 13.97 19.89
CA GLN A 60 5.17 12.84 20.46
C GLN A 60 5.89 12.07 19.37
N ILE A 61 6.97 11.41 19.74
CA ILE A 61 7.71 10.51 18.85
C ILE A 61 7.49 9.08 19.34
N LEU A 62 7.04 8.20 18.42
CA LEU A 62 6.87 6.79 18.68
C LEU A 62 7.91 6.01 17.85
N ASN A 63 8.83 5.36 18.55
CA ASN A 63 9.82 4.49 17.89
C ASN A 63 9.22 3.13 17.62
N LEU A 64 9.06 2.81 16.34
CA LEU A 64 8.53 1.53 15.84
C LEU A 64 9.50 0.85 14.85
N LYS A 65 10.79 1.20 14.88
CA LYS A 65 11.78 0.70 13.93
C LYS A 65 11.88 -0.83 13.93
N GLU A 66 12.00 -1.43 15.10
CA GLU A 66 12.13 -2.90 15.24
C GLU A 66 10.84 -3.60 14.75
N GLN A 67 9.68 -3.09 15.17
CA GLN A 67 8.41 -3.66 14.73
C GLN A 67 8.20 -3.50 13.23
N PHE A 68 8.51 -2.33 12.67
CA PHE A 68 8.42 -2.09 11.23
C PHE A 68 9.39 -2.97 10.46
N LYS A 69 10.61 -3.15 10.97
CA LYS A 69 11.60 -4.05 10.37
C LYS A 69 11.03 -5.47 10.28
N HIS A 70 10.56 -6.02 11.39
CA HIS A 70 10.01 -7.37 11.45
C HIS A 70 8.75 -7.54 10.61
N ASP A 71 7.74 -6.65 10.78
CA ASP A 71 6.39 -6.85 10.25
C ASP A 71 6.23 -6.41 8.77
N VAL A 72 7.14 -5.54 8.28
CA VAL A 72 7.00 -4.93 6.96
C VAL A 72 8.25 -5.13 6.11
N TYR A 73 9.42 -4.78 6.63
CA TYR A 73 10.65 -4.80 5.85
C TYR A 73 11.14 -6.23 5.57
N ASP A 74 11.25 -7.06 6.60
CA ASP A 74 11.73 -8.44 6.46
C ASP A 74 10.74 -9.29 5.65
N LEU A 75 9.43 -9.04 5.79
CA LEU A 75 8.40 -9.63 4.93
C LEU A 75 8.58 -9.21 3.47
N PHE A 76 8.87 -7.94 3.20
CA PHE A 76 9.14 -7.44 1.86
C PHE A 76 10.35 -8.15 1.24
N VAL A 77 11.46 -8.24 1.94
CA VAL A 77 12.70 -8.88 1.49
C VAL A 77 12.51 -10.37 1.24
N SER A 78 11.91 -11.08 2.19
CA SER A 78 11.67 -12.54 2.10
C SER A 78 10.66 -12.91 1.01
N SER A 79 9.69 -12.04 0.72
CA SER A 79 8.73 -12.27 -0.37
C SER A 79 9.41 -12.27 -1.73
N TYR A 80 10.26 -11.29 -2.00
CA TYR A 80 11.01 -11.25 -3.26
C TYR A 80 11.97 -12.43 -3.42
N ALA A 81 12.58 -12.90 -2.33
CA ALA A 81 13.40 -14.11 -2.34
C ALA A 81 12.60 -15.35 -2.78
N LYS A 82 11.31 -15.37 -2.51
CA LYS A 82 10.36 -16.42 -2.94
C LYS A 82 9.70 -16.17 -4.29
N GLY A 83 10.14 -15.16 -5.06
CA GLY A 83 9.50 -14.77 -6.34
C GLY A 83 8.12 -14.12 -6.20
N ILE A 84 7.72 -13.76 -5.00
CA ILE A 84 6.44 -13.13 -4.67
C ILE A 84 6.58 -11.62 -4.70
N THR A 85 5.62 -10.91 -5.26
CA THR A 85 5.60 -9.44 -5.30
C THR A 85 4.76 -8.89 -4.13
N PRO A 86 5.36 -8.46 -2.99
CA PRO A 86 4.60 -8.05 -1.81
C PRO A 86 3.91 -6.69 -1.96
N ASN A 87 2.95 -6.43 -1.06
CA ASN A 87 2.37 -5.10 -0.85
C ASN A 87 2.68 -4.59 0.57
N PRO A 88 3.87 -4.01 0.80
CA PRO A 88 4.30 -3.59 2.13
C PRO A 88 3.43 -2.48 2.71
N CYS A 89 2.80 -1.65 1.87
CA CYS A 89 1.91 -0.58 2.34
C CYS A 89 0.64 -1.13 3.00
N ALA A 90 0.09 -2.23 2.49
CA ALA A 90 -1.07 -2.88 3.11
C ALA A 90 -0.72 -3.48 4.48
N HIS A 91 0.45 -4.11 4.62
CA HIS A 91 0.96 -4.61 5.90
C HIS A 91 1.25 -3.47 6.87
N CYS A 92 1.93 -2.42 6.43
CA CYS A 92 2.23 -1.24 7.26
C CYS A 92 0.94 -0.57 7.77
N ASN A 93 -0.08 -0.42 6.92
CA ASN A 93 -1.35 0.14 7.37
C ASN A 93 -1.99 -0.74 8.45
N ARG A 94 -2.08 -2.07 8.25
CA ARG A 94 -2.68 -2.99 9.22
C ARG A 94 -1.92 -3.02 10.54
N LEU A 95 -0.62 -3.31 10.49
CA LEU A 95 0.16 -3.67 11.68
C LEU A 95 0.76 -2.46 12.40
N ILE A 96 1.16 -1.45 11.66
CA ILE A 96 1.88 -0.29 12.20
C ILE A 96 0.93 0.88 12.43
N LYS A 97 0.33 1.44 11.35
CA LYS A 97 -0.44 2.68 11.47
C LYS A 97 -1.79 2.50 12.15
N PHE A 98 -2.48 1.40 11.91
CA PHE A 98 -3.78 1.11 12.52
C PHE A 98 -3.73 -0.05 13.52
N GLY A 99 -2.55 -0.62 13.73
CA GLY A 99 -2.23 -1.54 14.82
C GLY A 99 -1.47 -0.83 15.94
N ALA A 100 -0.13 -0.79 15.86
CA ALA A 100 0.75 -0.27 16.92
C ALA A 100 0.44 1.21 17.30
N LEU A 101 0.16 2.08 16.32
CA LEU A 101 -0.21 3.46 16.61
C LEU A 101 -1.57 3.56 17.32
N TRP A 102 -2.54 2.69 16.99
CA TRP A 102 -3.81 2.63 17.69
C TRP A 102 -3.63 2.19 19.16
N GLU A 103 -2.80 1.19 19.42
CA GLU A 103 -2.46 0.78 20.78
C GLU A 103 -1.82 1.95 21.57
N PHE A 104 -0.91 2.69 20.93
CA PHE A 104 -0.31 3.87 21.52
C PHE A 104 -1.34 4.98 21.78
N ALA A 105 -2.29 5.20 20.86
CA ALA A 105 -3.35 6.18 21.03
C ALA A 105 -4.24 5.87 22.24
N LYS A 106 -4.63 4.61 22.43
CA LYS A 106 -5.39 4.14 23.59
C LYS A 106 -4.65 4.42 24.91
N LYS A 107 -3.34 4.12 24.98
CA LYS A 107 -2.49 4.41 26.14
C LYS A 107 -2.40 5.89 26.47
N ASN A 108 -2.59 6.76 25.48
CA ASN A 108 -2.63 8.23 25.65
C ASN A 108 -4.06 8.76 25.90
N GLY A 109 -5.04 7.90 26.15
CA GLY A 109 -6.43 8.26 26.41
C GLY A 109 -7.17 8.83 25.20
N CYS A 110 -6.72 8.51 23.96
CA CYS A 110 -7.40 8.91 22.75
C CYS A 110 -8.51 7.92 22.39
N GLN A 111 -9.66 8.44 21.96
CA GLN A 111 -10.81 7.63 21.53
C GLN A 111 -10.78 7.34 20.03
N LYS A 112 -10.00 8.10 19.27
CA LYS A 112 -9.84 7.99 17.82
C LYS A 112 -8.40 8.16 17.41
N ILE A 113 -8.08 7.63 16.25
CA ILE A 113 -6.85 7.94 15.54
C ILE A 113 -7.17 8.55 14.16
N ALA A 114 -6.29 9.41 13.68
CA ALA A 114 -6.43 10.03 12.38
C ALA A 114 -5.11 9.97 11.59
N THR A 115 -5.23 10.03 10.28
CA THR A 115 -4.08 10.07 9.36
C THR A 115 -4.41 10.96 8.17
N GLY A 116 -3.37 11.42 7.47
CA GLY A 116 -3.49 12.19 6.23
C GLY A 116 -3.83 11.37 4.98
N HIS A 117 -4.44 10.19 5.13
CA HIS A 117 -4.85 9.39 3.98
C HIS A 117 -6.11 9.94 3.31
N TYR A 118 -6.15 9.82 1.98
CA TYR A 118 -7.31 10.09 1.17
C TYR A 118 -8.18 8.83 1.08
N ALA A 119 -9.12 8.70 1.97
CA ALA A 119 -10.14 7.66 2.02
C ALA A 119 -11.31 8.15 2.87
N ARG A 120 -12.44 7.48 2.82
CA ARG A 120 -13.64 7.80 3.62
C ARG A 120 -14.09 6.58 4.42
N ILE A 121 -14.90 6.80 5.43
CA ILE A 121 -15.66 5.77 6.12
C ILE A 121 -17.12 6.16 6.00
N GLU A 122 -17.92 5.28 5.41
CA GLU A 122 -19.35 5.49 5.18
C GLU A 122 -20.12 4.22 5.58
N ASN A 123 -21.08 4.37 6.47
CA ASN A 123 -21.88 3.25 7.01
C ASN A 123 -21.01 2.10 7.58
N GLY A 124 -19.92 2.45 8.25
CA GLY A 124 -19.00 1.49 8.86
C GLY A 124 -18.03 0.80 7.89
N LEU A 125 -18.09 1.12 6.60
CA LEU A 125 -17.19 0.57 5.58
C LEU A 125 -16.19 1.61 5.11
N LEU A 126 -14.98 1.17 4.80
CA LEU A 126 -13.99 1.97 4.10
C LEU A 126 -14.52 2.29 2.68
N LYS A 127 -14.36 3.53 2.22
CA LYS A 127 -14.79 3.99 0.91
C LYS A 127 -13.71 4.79 0.21
N ALA A 128 -13.68 4.73 -1.12
CA ALA A 128 -12.78 5.53 -1.93
C ALA A 128 -12.93 7.03 -1.67
N ALA A 129 -11.83 7.77 -1.76
CA ALA A 129 -11.80 9.22 -1.62
C ALA A 129 -12.59 9.93 -2.75
N VAL A 130 -12.96 11.19 -2.51
CA VAL A 130 -13.52 12.07 -3.54
C VAL A 130 -12.47 12.39 -4.60
N ASP A 131 -11.24 12.67 -4.20
CA ASP A 131 -10.11 12.81 -5.14
C ASP A 131 -9.64 11.42 -5.60
N LYS A 132 -10.21 10.96 -6.73
CA LYS A 132 -9.88 9.65 -7.32
C LYS A 132 -8.39 9.49 -7.67
N SER A 133 -7.71 10.60 -7.96
CA SER A 133 -6.28 10.60 -8.29
C SER A 133 -5.39 10.34 -7.07
N LYS A 134 -5.93 10.53 -5.87
CA LYS A 134 -5.25 10.38 -4.57
C LYS A 134 -5.86 9.28 -3.70
N ASP A 135 -6.89 8.59 -4.16
CA ASP A 135 -7.56 7.54 -3.41
C ASP A 135 -6.57 6.48 -2.90
N GLN A 136 -6.59 6.22 -1.61
CA GLN A 136 -5.72 5.26 -0.93
C GLN A 136 -6.49 4.10 -0.30
N SER A 137 -7.79 3.99 -0.56
CA SER A 137 -8.64 2.92 -0.03
C SER A 137 -8.10 1.53 -0.34
N TYR A 138 -7.46 1.34 -1.49
CA TYR A 138 -6.78 0.11 -1.87
C TYR A 138 -5.75 -0.35 -0.81
N PHE A 139 -4.85 0.53 -0.38
CA PHE A 139 -3.82 0.18 0.61
C PHE A 139 -4.36 0.06 2.04
N LEU A 140 -5.53 0.67 2.30
CA LEU A 140 -6.20 0.67 3.58
C LEU A 140 -7.15 -0.53 3.74
N SER A 141 -7.48 -1.22 2.66
CA SER A 141 -8.45 -2.33 2.68
C SER A 141 -8.01 -3.54 3.51
N ASN A 142 -6.74 -3.58 3.94
CA ASN A 142 -6.24 -4.64 4.84
C ASN A 142 -6.30 -4.26 6.33
N ILE A 143 -6.87 -3.10 6.70
CA ILE A 143 -7.05 -2.70 8.11
C ILE A 143 -8.01 -3.67 8.80
N GLU A 144 -7.76 -3.94 10.10
CA GLU A 144 -8.69 -4.73 10.91
C GLU A 144 -10.09 -4.06 10.94
N PRO A 145 -11.16 -4.76 10.58
CA PRO A 145 -12.51 -4.18 10.55
C PRO A 145 -12.93 -3.55 11.89
N ALA A 146 -12.55 -4.14 13.02
CA ALA A 146 -12.86 -3.65 14.36
C ALA A 146 -12.27 -2.26 14.65
N VAL A 147 -11.20 -1.86 13.96
CA VAL A 147 -10.55 -0.56 14.19
C VAL A 147 -11.21 0.56 13.40
N LEU A 148 -11.97 0.26 12.33
CA LEU A 148 -12.56 1.30 11.46
C LEU A 148 -13.41 2.32 12.21
N SER A 149 -14.18 1.89 13.20
CA SER A 149 -15.01 2.79 14.02
C SER A 149 -14.18 3.81 14.80
N HIS A 150 -12.88 3.58 14.97
CA HIS A 150 -11.95 4.46 15.69
C HIS A 150 -11.10 5.34 14.78
N ILE A 151 -11.27 5.26 13.46
CA ILE A 151 -10.46 5.98 12.49
C ILE A 151 -11.19 7.24 11.99
N ILE A 152 -10.42 8.30 11.76
CA ILE A 152 -10.87 9.50 11.05
C ILE A 152 -9.91 9.77 9.89
N PHE A 153 -10.45 9.98 8.68
CA PHE A 153 -9.71 10.43 7.50
C PHE A 153 -10.15 11.84 7.12
N PRO A 154 -9.51 12.90 7.64
CA PRO A 154 -9.95 14.29 7.45
C PRO A 154 -9.90 14.75 5.98
N LEU A 155 -9.13 14.07 5.13
CA LEU A 155 -8.93 14.42 3.73
C LEU A 155 -9.82 13.64 2.75
N GLY A 156 -10.66 12.73 3.23
CA GLY A 156 -11.45 11.83 2.39
C GLY A 156 -12.37 12.55 1.40
N ASP A 157 -12.94 13.68 1.81
CA ASP A 157 -13.85 14.51 1.01
C ASP A 157 -13.17 15.74 0.40
N LYS A 158 -11.84 15.82 0.43
CA LYS A 158 -11.06 16.97 -0.03
C LYS A 158 -10.30 16.65 -1.32
N LEU A 159 -10.11 17.67 -2.15
CA LEU A 159 -9.22 17.58 -3.30
C LEU A 159 -7.80 17.98 -2.87
N LYS A 160 -6.79 17.25 -3.33
CA LYS A 160 -5.37 17.51 -3.00
C LYS A 160 -4.95 18.94 -3.35
N LYS A 161 -5.42 19.46 -4.49
CA LYS A 161 -5.15 20.85 -4.90
C LYS A 161 -5.62 21.88 -3.88
N ASP A 162 -6.80 21.65 -3.28
CA ASP A 162 -7.37 22.56 -2.30
C ASP A 162 -6.62 22.48 -0.97
N ILE A 163 -6.18 21.30 -0.57
CA ILE A 163 -5.33 21.10 0.61
C ILE A 163 -4.02 21.86 0.46
N LYS A 164 -3.34 21.76 -0.70
CA LYS A 164 -2.11 22.52 -0.97
C LYS A 164 -2.36 24.03 -0.98
N ALA A 165 -3.41 24.50 -1.65
CA ALA A 165 -3.77 25.90 -1.72
C ALA A 165 -4.10 26.48 -0.34
N ASN A 166 -4.78 25.71 0.52
CA ASN A 166 -5.07 26.12 1.88
C ASN A 166 -3.82 26.13 2.76
N ALA A 167 -2.93 25.14 2.65
CA ALA A 167 -1.68 25.10 3.41
C ALA A 167 -0.78 26.31 3.07
N ALA A 168 -0.74 26.73 1.81
CA ALA A 168 0.05 27.87 1.34
C ALA A 168 -0.38 29.23 1.97
N LYS A 169 -1.59 29.31 2.53
CA LYS A 169 -2.09 30.52 3.24
C LYS A 169 -1.48 30.69 4.62
N PHE A 170 -0.83 29.67 5.18
CA PHE A 170 -0.23 29.69 6.52
C PHE A 170 1.30 29.75 6.39
N PRO A 171 1.93 30.92 6.63
CA PRO A 171 3.39 31.08 6.46
C PRO A 171 4.22 30.04 7.19
N GLN A 172 3.75 29.54 8.34
CA GLN A 172 4.43 28.57 9.18
C GLN A 172 4.58 27.18 8.53
N ILE A 173 3.66 26.80 7.62
CA ILE A 173 3.63 25.50 6.95
C ILE A 173 3.53 25.61 5.43
N ALA A 174 3.59 26.82 4.86
CA ALA A 174 3.49 27.06 3.41
C ALA A 174 4.54 26.26 2.60
N GLU A 175 5.76 26.12 3.14
CA GLU A 175 6.83 25.33 2.52
C GLU A 175 6.45 23.85 2.32
N LEU A 176 5.58 23.29 3.18
CA LEU A 176 5.12 21.91 3.04
C LEU A 176 4.23 21.71 1.81
N ALA A 177 3.55 22.76 1.35
CA ALA A 177 2.69 22.70 0.17
C ALA A 177 3.48 22.50 -1.14
N THR A 178 4.75 22.93 -1.16
CA THR A 178 5.65 22.86 -2.32
C THR A 178 6.53 21.60 -2.33
N GLN A 179 6.55 20.84 -1.24
CA GLN A 179 7.35 19.63 -1.16
C GLN A 179 6.90 18.58 -2.18
N LYS A 180 7.88 17.84 -2.72
CA LYS A 180 7.63 16.69 -3.60
C LYS A 180 6.83 15.63 -2.84
N GLU A 181 5.78 15.15 -3.46
CA GLU A 181 4.96 14.08 -2.89
C GLU A 181 5.73 12.76 -2.89
N SER A 182 5.54 11.97 -1.84
CA SER A 182 6.04 10.60 -1.79
C SER A 182 5.25 9.75 -2.79
N SER A 183 5.91 9.26 -3.84
CA SER A 183 5.31 8.43 -4.89
C SER A 183 5.66 6.96 -4.76
N GLU A 184 6.62 6.64 -3.91
CA GLU A 184 7.19 5.32 -3.71
C GLU A 184 6.94 4.80 -2.30
N ILE A 185 7.29 3.54 -2.07
CA ILE A 185 7.31 2.92 -0.74
C ILE A 185 8.27 3.72 0.16
N CYS A 186 7.85 4.09 1.36
CA CYS A 186 8.53 5.08 2.23
C CYS A 186 10.00 4.76 2.56
N PHE A 187 10.39 3.48 2.54
CA PHE A 187 11.77 3.03 2.80
C PHE A 187 12.57 2.73 1.52
N VAL A 188 11.95 2.86 0.33
CA VAL A 188 12.62 2.73 -0.98
C VAL A 188 13.04 4.13 -1.45
N GLU A 189 14.31 4.30 -1.85
CA GLU A 189 14.82 5.58 -2.36
C GLU A 189 14.72 5.68 -3.87
N ASN A 190 15.41 4.81 -4.59
CA ASN A 190 15.43 4.81 -6.04
C ASN A 190 14.72 3.57 -6.61
N SER A 191 15.06 2.39 -6.08
CA SER A 191 14.54 1.11 -6.56
C SER A 191 14.44 0.09 -5.44
N TYR A 192 13.40 -0.75 -5.47
CA TYR A 192 13.30 -1.88 -4.56
C TYR A 192 14.44 -2.89 -4.72
N THR A 193 15.05 -2.97 -5.91
CA THR A 193 16.19 -3.86 -6.18
C THR A 193 17.44 -3.44 -5.42
N GLU A 194 17.63 -2.15 -5.12
CA GLU A 194 18.72 -1.69 -4.24
C GLU A 194 18.59 -2.21 -2.82
N ILE A 195 17.36 -2.33 -2.31
CA ILE A 195 17.11 -2.93 -1.00
C ILE A 195 17.45 -4.42 -1.05
N LEU A 196 16.98 -5.13 -2.08
CA LEU A 196 17.24 -6.56 -2.22
C LEU A 196 18.75 -6.86 -2.35
N ALA A 197 19.49 -6.00 -3.04
CA ALA A 197 20.94 -6.13 -3.21
C ALA A 197 21.73 -6.02 -1.89
N ARG A 198 21.15 -5.46 -0.83
CA ARG A 198 21.75 -5.46 0.52
C ARG A 198 21.68 -6.82 1.21
N HIS A 199 20.80 -7.71 0.74
CA HIS A 199 20.52 -9.02 1.34
C HIS A 199 20.89 -10.19 0.44
N PHE A 200 20.86 -9.99 -0.88
CA PHE A 200 21.02 -11.06 -1.86
C PHE A 200 21.89 -10.59 -3.03
N ASN A 201 22.52 -11.55 -3.72
CA ASN A 201 23.07 -11.28 -5.05
C ASN A 201 21.89 -11.19 -6.06
N THR A 202 21.49 -9.97 -6.42
CA THR A 202 20.39 -9.72 -7.37
C THR A 202 20.84 -9.74 -8.83
N GLN A 203 22.15 -9.90 -9.09
CA GLN A 203 22.74 -9.89 -10.43
C GLN A 203 23.32 -11.26 -10.79
N MET A 204 22.48 -12.29 -10.72
CA MET A 204 22.84 -13.64 -11.16
C MET A 204 22.18 -13.93 -12.52
N ARG A 205 23.00 -14.20 -13.55
CA ARG A 205 22.45 -14.64 -14.84
C ARG A 205 21.53 -15.82 -14.67
N GLY A 206 20.35 -15.71 -15.26
CA GLY A 206 19.32 -16.74 -15.26
C GLY A 206 18.72 -16.94 -16.67
N VAL A 207 17.92 -17.98 -16.79
CA VAL A 207 17.34 -18.40 -18.06
C VAL A 207 15.94 -17.82 -18.24
N VAL A 208 15.66 -17.32 -19.44
CA VAL A 208 14.31 -16.95 -19.89
C VAL A 208 13.73 -18.13 -20.67
N ARG A 209 12.55 -18.60 -20.24
CA ARG A 209 11.81 -19.69 -20.90
C ARG A 209 10.53 -19.19 -21.57
N ASP A 210 10.10 -19.86 -22.62
CA ASP A 210 8.75 -19.69 -23.18
C ASP A 210 7.71 -20.56 -22.43
N SER A 211 6.44 -20.47 -22.85
CA SER A 211 5.34 -21.24 -22.25
C SER A 211 5.46 -22.76 -22.44
N THR A 212 6.33 -23.23 -23.33
CA THR A 212 6.63 -24.65 -23.53
C THR A 212 7.79 -25.15 -22.67
N GLY A 213 8.45 -24.24 -21.91
CA GLY A 213 9.63 -24.53 -21.10
C GLY A 213 10.95 -24.46 -21.84
N ARG A 214 10.98 -24.12 -23.13
CA ARG A 214 12.21 -23.98 -23.93
C ARG A 214 12.97 -22.73 -23.53
N ALA A 215 14.28 -22.82 -23.36
CA ALA A 215 15.16 -21.66 -23.13
C ALA A 215 15.21 -20.79 -24.40
N ILE A 216 14.82 -19.53 -24.29
CA ILE A 216 14.74 -18.57 -25.39
C ILE A 216 15.51 -17.27 -25.12
N GLY A 217 16.15 -17.16 -23.96
CA GLY A 217 16.89 -15.95 -23.61
C GLY A 217 17.53 -15.97 -22.23
N GLU A 218 17.94 -14.82 -21.79
CA GLU A 218 18.64 -14.64 -20.51
C GLU A 218 18.18 -13.37 -19.76
N HIS A 219 18.40 -13.36 -18.43
CA HIS A 219 18.13 -12.23 -17.57
C HIS A 219 19.18 -12.09 -16.45
N ASP A 220 19.18 -10.94 -15.74
CA ASP A 220 20.18 -10.59 -14.74
C ASP A 220 19.74 -10.89 -13.27
N GLY A 221 18.88 -11.88 -13.06
CA GLY A 221 18.39 -12.30 -11.74
C GLY A 221 16.88 -12.15 -11.59
N TYR A 222 16.21 -13.23 -11.15
CA TYR A 222 14.75 -13.31 -11.07
C TYR A 222 14.13 -12.25 -10.14
N MET A 223 14.84 -11.82 -9.09
CA MET A 223 14.37 -10.81 -8.13
C MET A 223 14.12 -9.44 -8.77
N ASN A 224 14.70 -9.18 -9.95
CA ASN A 224 14.50 -7.95 -10.70
C ASN A 224 13.15 -7.91 -11.43
N TYR A 225 12.34 -8.98 -11.35
CA TYR A 225 11.12 -9.12 -12.13
C TYR A 225 9.89 -9.30 -11.26
N THR A 226 8.76 -8.90 -11.84
CA THR A 226 7.42 -9.13 -11.34
C THR A 226 6.54 -9.57 -12.51
N ILE A 227 5.47 -10.30 -12.23
CA ILE A 227 4.52 -10.73 -13.27
C ILE A 227 4.02 -9.51 -14.06
N GLY A 228 4.07 -9.60 -15.40
CA GLY A 228 3.70 -8.52 -16.32
C GLY A 228 4.82 -7.52 -16.65
N LYS A 229 6.03 -7.65 -16.09
CA LYS A 229 7.16 -6.80 -16.48
C LYS A 229 7.61 -7.12 -17.91
N ARG A 230 7.86 -6.07 -18.72
CA ARG A 230 8.18 -6.17 -20.16
C ARG A 230 9.66 -5.94 -20.46
N LYS A 231 10.43 -5.36 -19.56
CA LYS A 231 11.81 -4.90 -19.81
C LYS A 231 12.79 -5.53 -18.83
N GLY A 232 14.07 -5.55 -19.21
CA GLY A 232 15.18 -5.95 -18.36
C GLY A 232 15.63 -7.41 -18.58
N PHE A 233 15.08 -8.13 -19.54
CA PHE A 233 15.51 -9.44 -20.01
C PHE A 233 15.67 -9.42 -21.53
N ARG A 234 16.37 -10.42 -22.08
CA ARG A 234 16.58 -10.60 -23.52
C ARG A 234 15.88 -11.86 -23.99
N VAL A 235 15.24 -11.78 -25.15
CA VAL A 235 14.64 -12.92 -25.86
C VAL A 235 15.25 -12.96 -27.26
N HIS A 236 15.89 -14.06 -27.60
CA HIS A 236 16.55 -14.23 -28.89
C HIS A 236 15.49 -14.36 -30.02
N GLY A 237 15.68 -13.57 -31.11
CA GLY A 237 14.79 -13.61 -32.27
C GLY A 237 13.37 -13.11 -32.01
N ALA A 238 13.10 -12.40 -30.93
CA ALA A 238 11.77 -11.86 -30.65
C ALA A 238 11.41 -10.71 -31.59
N HIS A 239 10.27 -10.81 -32.26
CA HIS A 239 9.67 -9.75 -33.08
C HIS A 239 8.54 -8.99 -32.34
N GLU A 240 8.03 -9.54 -31.24
CA GLU A 240 6.96 -8.97 -30.43
C GLU A 240 7.38 -8.79 -28.96
N PRO A 241 6.76 -7.84 -28.24
CA PRO A 241 7.03 -7.66 -26.82
C PRO A 241 6.63 -8.88 -25.98
N HIS A 242 7.57 -9.38 -25.18
CA HIS A 242 7.31 -10.44 -24.19
C HIS A 242 7.13 -9.86 -22.80
N PHE A 243 6.39 -10.56 -21.96
CA PHE A 243 6.06 -10.18 -20.59
C PHE A 243 6.34 -11.36 -19.66
N VAL A 244 6.82 -11.07 -18.46
CA VAL A 244 7.03 -12.11 -17.44
C VAL A 244 5.69 -12.72 -17.04
N THR A 245 5.54 -14.03 -17.22
CA THR A 245 4.33 -14.80 -16.91
C THR A 245 4.48 -15.66 -15.66
N ALA A 246 5.73 -16.08 -15.33
CA ALA A 246 6.05 -16.83 -14.12
C ALA A 246 7.47 -16.52 -13.66
N ILE A 247 7.74 -16.77 -12.38
CA ILE A 247 9.07 -16.65 -11.75
C ILE A 247 9.35 -17.95 -11.01
N ASN A 248 10.50 -18.56 -11.26
CA ASN A 248 10.99 -19.71 -10.54
C ASN A 248 12.28 -19.35 -9.78
N PRO A 249 12.18 -19.07 -8.45
CA PRO A 249 13.33 -18.68 -7.65
C PRO A 249 14.39 -19.80 -7.49
N GLU A 250 13.95 -21.05 -7.43
CA GLU A 250 14.83 -22.20 -7.16
C GLU A 250 15.88 -22.38 -8.28
N ASN A 251 15.48 -22.17 -9.52
CA ASN A 251 16.35 -22.35 -10.68
C ASN A 251 16.88 -21.00 -11.22
N ASN A 252 16.54 -19.86 -10.58
CA ASN A 252 16.81 -18.53 -11.11
C ASN A 252 16.31 -18.37 -12.54
N GLU A 253 15.04 -18.66 -12.79
CA GLU A 253 14.40 -18.63 -14.10
C GLU A 253 13.18 -17.72 -14.10
N ILE A 254 12.91 -17.11 -15.25
CA ILE A 254 11.63 -16.47 -15.54
C ILE A 254 10.99 -17.08 -16.79
N SER A 255 9.68 -17.25 -16.77
CA SER A 255 8.93 -17.56 -17.97
C SER A 255 8.38 -16.27 -18.58
N VAL A 256 8.38 -16.19 -19.89
CA VAL A 256 7.83 -15.04 -20.60
C VAL A 256 6.89 -15.49 -21.69
N GLY A 257 5.92 -14.64 -22.03
CA GLY A 257 4.95 -14.89 -23.07
C GLY A 257 4.38 -13.60 -23.65
N LEU A 258 3.46 -13.74 -24.59
CA LEU A 258 2.74 -12.61 -25.16
C LEU A 258 1.73 -12.03 -24.18
N LYS A 259 1.25 -10.81 -24.41
CA LYS A 259 0.32 -10.12 -23.52
C LYS A 259 -0.93 -10.95 -23.18
N LYS A 260 -1.45 -11.71 -24.15
CA LYS A 260 -2.63 -12.57 -23.98
C LYS A 260 -2.40 -13.70 -22.96
N GLU A 261 -1.17 -14.18 -22.83
CA GLU A 261 -0.80 -15.24 -21.89
C GLU A 261 -0.79 -14.77 -20.41
N LEU A 262 -0.83 -13.46 -20.18
CA LEU A 262 -1.02 -12.88 -18.84
C LEU A 262 -2.47 -12.89 -18.37
N GLU A 263 -3.42 -13.11 -19.27
CA GLU A 263 -4.84 -13.03 -18.97
C GLU A 263 -5.29 -14.26 -18.18
N LYS A 264 -5.95 -13.99 -17.04
CA LYS A 264 -6.59 -15.02 -16.21
C LYS A 264 -8.04 -14.65 -15.96
N THR A 265 -8.87 -15.66 -15.78
CA THR A 265 -10.31 -15.53 -15.47
C THR A 265 -10.61 -15.87 -14.02
N SER A 266 -9.63 -16.33 -13.26
CA SER A 266 -9.80 -16.64 -11.83
C SER A 266 -8.46 -16.58 -11.08
N PHE A 267 -8.55 -16.43 -9.78
CA PHE A 267 -7.41 -16.57 -8.84
C PHE A 267 -7.93 -16.84 -7.43
N GLU A 268 -7.03 -17.24 -6.55
CA GLU A 268 -7.30 -17.37 -5.12
C GLU A 268 -6.61 -16.27 -4.31
N THR A 269 -7.13 -16.01 -3.12
CA THR A 269 -6.46 -15.15 -2.14
C THR A 269 -6.22 -15.90 -0.84
N LEU A 270 -5.27 -15.37 -0.06
CA LEU A 270 -4.98 -15.76 1.31
C LEU A 270 -5.30 -14.59 2.25
N ASN A 271 -5.43 -14.88 3.54
CA ASN A 271 -5.63 -13.86 4.58
C ASN A 271 -6.80 -12.93 4.27
N PHE A 272 -7.97 -13.52 4.04
CA PHE A 272 -9.19 -12.79 3.70
C PHE A 272 -9.62 -11.88 4.84
N ASN A 273 -9.63 -10.57 4.56
CA ASN A 273 -10.07 -9.51 5.46
C ASN A 273 -11.46 -9.05 5.04
N ASN A 274 -12.49 -9.43 5.78
CA ASN A 274 -13.90 -9.24 5.44
C ASN A 274 -14.53 -8.12 6.29
N PHE A 275 -15.11 -7.12 5.65
CA PHE A 275 -15.82 -6.01 6.30
C PHE A 275 -17.34 -6.21 6.35
N THR A 276 -17.89 -7.27 5.70
CA THR A 276 -19.35 -7.48 5.53
C THR A 276 -19.69 -8.82 6.12
N ASN A 277 -19.42 -9.62 6.69
CA ASN A 277 -19.83 -10.97 7.12
C ASN A 277 -20.37 -11.89 5.99
N GLU A 278 -20.40 -11.43 4.74
CA GLU A 278 -20.83 -12.26 3.60
C GLU A 278 -19.73 -13.24 3.20
N THR A 279 -20.14 -14.47 2.85
CA THR A 279 -19.22 -15.54 2.42
C THR A 279 -19.15 -15.68 0.90
N SER A 280 -20.11 -15.10 0.19
CA SER A 280 -20.16 -15.06 -1.28
C SER A 280 -20.91 -13.81 -1.74
N PHE A 281 -20.30 -13.06 -2.67
CA PHE A 281 -20.90 -11.83 -3.19
C PHE A 281 -20.38 -11.48 -4.58
N LYS A 282 -21.16 -10.69 -5.33
CA LYS A 282 -20.75 -10.04 -6.57
C LYS A 282 -20.18 -8.67 -6.27
N CYS A 283 -19.07 -8.33 -6.91
CA CYS A 283 -18.37 -7.07 -6.65
C CYS A 283 -17.42 -6.71 -7.78
N PHE A 284 -16.60 -5.68 -7.56
CA PHE A 284 -15.49 -5.29 -8.44
C PHE A 284 -14.17 -5.50 -7.69
N VAL A 285 -13.17 -6.11 -8.34
CA VAL A 285 -11.85 -6.30 -7.75
C VAL A 285 -10.80 -5.43 -8.42
N LYS A 286 -9.99 -4.75 -7.60
CA LYS A 286 -8.70 -4.18 -8.02
C LYS A 286 -7.58 -5.12 -7.59
N ILE A 287 -6.80 -5.59 -8.55
CA ILE A 287 -5.66 -6.51 -8.33
C ILE A 287 -4.32 -5.77 -8.18
N ARG A 288 -4.32 -4.46 -8.40
CA ARG A 288 -3.22 -3.51 -8.19
C ARG A 288 -3.78 -2.12 -7.94
N TYR A 289 -3.01 -1.28 -7.29
CA TYR A 289 -3.42 0.10 -6.98
C TYR A 289 -3.95 0.87 -8.18
N LYS A 290 -3.23 0.83 -9.30
CA LYS A 290 -3.58 1.56 -10.54
C LYS A 290 -4.41 0.74 -11.54
N SER A 291 -4.84 -0.49 -11.19
CA SER A 291 -5.67 -1.27 -12.10
C SER A 291 -7.12 -0.76 -12.11
N GLU A 292 -7.77 -0.89 -13.26
CA GLU A 292 -9.21 -0.72 -13.36
C GLU A 292 -9.92 -1.83 -12.56
N PRO A 293 -11.05 -1.51 -11.90
CA PRO A 293 -11.86 -2.51 -11.25
C PRO A 293 -12.44 -3.52 -12.26
N VAL A 294 -12.36 -4.80 -11.94
CA VAL A 294 -12.89 -5.90 -12.77
C VAL A 294 -14.08 -6.53 -12.06
N PRO A 295 -15.24 -6.67 -12.71
CA PRO A 295 -16.41 -7.32 -12.11
C PRO A 295 -16.10 -8.80 -11.84
N CYS A 296 -16.49 -9.30 -10.66
CA CYS A 296 -16.17 -10.66 -10.22
C CYS A 296 -17.20 -11.21 -9.26
N VAL A 297 -17.12 -12.52 -9.03
CA VAL A 297 -17.81 -13.25 -7.98
C VAL A 297 -16.77 -13.77 -7.00
N VAL A 298 -16.98 -13.51 -5.72
CA VAL A 298 -16.12 -13.96 -4.62
C VAL A 298 -16.83 -15.07 -3.85
N ARG A 299 -16.09 -16.14 -3.50
CA ARG A 299 -16.59 -17.23 -2.64
C ARG A 299 -15.49 -17.65 -1.67
N GLN A 300 -15.81 -17.78 -0.39
CA GLN A 300 -14.85 -18.31 0.59
C GLN A 300 -14.43 -19.73 0.21
N ASN A 301 -13.12 -20.02 0.34
CA ASN A 301 -12.55 -21.32 -0.04
C ASN A 301 -12.33 -22.27 1.15
N GLY A 302 -12.78 -21.90 2.36
CA GLY A 302 -12.62 -22.70 3.57
C GLY A 302 -11.19 -22.81 4.13
N ARG A 303 -10.21 -22.14 3.48
CA ARG A 303 -8.77 -22.14 3.87
C ARG A 303 -8.28 -20.77 4.35
N GLY A 304 -9.21 -19.93 4.81
CA GLY A 304 -8.90 -18.57 5.25
C GLY A 304 -8.69 -17.56 4.11
N GLY A 305 -9.07 -17.93 2.90
CA GLY A 305 -9.04 -17.10 1.70
C GLY A 305 -10.35 -17.17 0.90
N VAL A 306 -10.30 -16.67 -0.32
CA VAL A 306 -11.43 -16.72 -1.26
C VAL A 306 -10.98 -17.17 -2.65
N PHE A 307 -11.88 -17.85 -3.37
CA PHE A 307 -11.82 -18.04 -4.80
C PHE A 307 -12.52 -16.86 -5.48
N VAL A 308 -11.85 -16.28 -6.47
CA VAL A 308 -12.33 -15.12 -7.24
C VAL A 308 -12.51 -15.54 -8.71
N GLU A 309 -13.73 -15.46 -9.18
CA GLU A 309 -14.10 -15.69 -10.59
C GLU A 309 -14.32 -14.32 -11.25
N LEU A 310 -13.51 -14.01 -12.25
CA LEU A 310 -13.59 -12.74 -12.97
C LEU A 310 -14.60 -12.83 -14.11
N LEU A 311 -15.48 -11.87 -14.25
CA LEU A 311 -16.47 -11.82 -15.34
C LEU A 311 -15.88 -11.32 -16.66
N ARG A 312 -14.65 -10.84 -16.64
CA ARG A 312 -13.80 -10.57 -17.81
C ARG A 312 -12.34 -10.85 -17.44
N PRO A 313 -11.50 -11.29 -18.39
CA PRO A 313 -10.09 -11.56 -18.10
C PRO A 313 -9.37 -10.34 -17.53
N ALA A 314 -8.43 -10.57 -16.61
CA ALA A 314 -7.50 -9.58 -16.11
C ALA A 314 -6.06 -10.02 -16.31
N SER A 315 -5.20 -9.07 -16.64
CA SER A 315 -3.78 -9.34 -16.93
C SER A 315 -2.89 -9.06 -15.73
N ALA A 316 -1.79 -9.81 -15.64
CA ALA A 316 -0.72 -9.58 -14.68
C ALA A 316 -1.18 -9.70 -13.21
N ILE A 317 -2.00 -10.69 -12.91
CA ILE A 317 -2.34 -11.12 -11.55
C ILE A 317 -1.07 -11.69 -10.92
N ALA A 318 -0.58 -11.07 -9.85
CA ALA A 318 0.71 -11.41 -9.24
C ALA A 318 0.53 -11.84 -7.78
N SER A 319 1.11 -12.99 -7.43
CA SER A 319 1.15 -13.49 -6.05
C SER A 319 1.75 -12.45 -5.10
N GLY A 320 1.18 -12.31 -3.91
CA GLY A 320 1.55 -11.36 -2.87
C GLY A 320 0.98 -9.94 -3.03
N GLN A 321 0.40 -9.61 -4.19
CA GLN A 321 -0.33 -8.36 -4.35
C GLN A 321 -1.69 -8.43 -3.64
N LEU A 322 -2.19 -7.26 -3.26
CA LEU A 322 -3.49 -7.15 -2.62
C LEU A 322 -4.61 -7.20 -3.68
N ALA A 323 -5.61 -8.04 -3.48
CA ALA A 323 -6.90 -7.95 -4.14
C ALA A 323 -7.86 -7.18 -3.22
N CYS A 324 -8.39 -6.07 -3.70
CA CYS A 324 -9.33 -5.24 -2.95
C CYS A 324 -10.70 -5.27 -3.64
N PHE A 325 -11.73 -5.69 -2.91
CA PHE A 325 -13.08 -5.90 -3.41
C PHE A 325 -13.98 -4.72 -3.06
N TYR A 326 -14.61 -4.13 -4.07
CA TYR A 326 -15.46 -2.94 -3.96
C TYR A 326 -16.87 -3.22 -4.42
N ASP A 327 -17.85 -2.56 -3.79
CA ASP A 327 -19.19 -2.47 -4.33
C ASP A 327 -19.33 -1.38 -5.41
N GLU A 328 -20.54 -1.21 -5.93
CA GLU A 328 -20.87 -0.19 -6.95
C GLU A 328 -20.71 1.25 -6.45
N GLN A 329 -20.76 1.48 -5.14
CA GLN A 329 -20.55 2.78 -4.49
C GLN A 329 -19.09 3.04 -4.12
N ALA A 330 -18.16 2.18 -4.58
CA ALA A 330 -16.74 2.20 -4.25
C ALA A 330 -16.45 2.09 -2.73
N ARG A 331 -17.30 1.35 -1.99
CA ARG A 331 -17.01 0.93 -0.61
C ARG A 331 -16.26 -0.39 -0.66
N VAL A 332 -15.30 -0.56 0.23
CA VAL A 332 -14.51 -1.78 0.36
C VAL A 332 -15.34 -2.83 1.12
N LEU A 333 -15.61 -3.94 0.47
CA LEU A 333 -16.31 -5.08 1.06
C LEU A 333 -15.34 -6.04 1.75
N ALA A 334 -14.19 -6.25 1.13
CA ALA A 334 -13.16 -7.17 1.62
C ALA A 334 -11.81 -6.92 0.94
N SER A 335 -10.78 -7.61 1.42
CA SER A 335 -9.50 -7.76 0.72
C SER A 335 -8.83 -9.09 1.02
N GLY A 336 -7.78 -9.43 0.27
CA GLY A 336 -6.93 -10.60 0.52
C GLY A 336 -5.67 -10.53 -0.32
N PHE A 337 -4.62 -11.22 0.06
CA PHE A 337 -3.41 -11.30 -0.76
C PHE A 337 -3.54 -12.39 -1.81
N ILE A 338 -3.24 -12.08 -3.05
CA ILE A 338 -3.26 -13.03 -4.18
C ILE A 338 -2.27 -14.17 -3.91
N ALA A 339 -2.75 -15.42 -4.02
CA ALA A 339 -2.00 -16.64 -3.75
C ALA A 339 -0.97 -16.96 -4.85
#